data_04bd6eed04c40b9da2d5fadbd2630cf9
#
_entry.id   04bd6eed04c40b9da2d5fadbd2630cf9
#
_cell.length_a   1.000
_cell.length_b   1.000
_cell.length_c   1.000
_cell.angle_alpha   90.00
_cell.angle_beta   90.00
_cell.angle_gamma   90.00
#
_symmetry.space_group_name_H-M   'P 1'
#
loop_
_entity.id
_entity.type
_entity.pdbx_description
1 polymer ?
#
loop_
_entity_poly.entity_id
_entity_poly.type
_entity_poly.pdbx_seq_one_letter_code
_entity_poly.pdbx_strand_id
1 'polypeptide(L)'
;MFFSFELWYNEKAYSHDFCENFVRIEVLSYMNIDTSKKIVPVLLGADLNCYSVARAFHEAFGVKSYAFGRYEIGPTKYSKIVAFNSMENADDPAVLLPVLEAFAKEHENANLFLVGCTDAYADLIIENKAFLSRYYFCSCPKAELAKKLISKEAFYEMCVAHGMDFPKTVIIKNVSETDKLNALPFEYPVIVKPSSSIRYWQNPFDGMKKVYKADTPEQAKEIAETIFASGYDDSLIIQDFIPGDDSRMYVLTAYCNQNAKVKMMCMGHVLLEEHTPKGIGNHVAILTEYHEELMNTVRGFLEAIGYTGFANFDIKFDERDGKFKIFEINLRQGRSNYYVTHSGANIAKLLVADACGEMEGEALIIREPSFWHTVPKKIIYSYIKDEETLRSVKALVKKGNSASSFFYGYDLCMNPLRFAYVVIHNRRYFKKYKLYP
;
A
#
# COMPACT_ATOMS: atom_id res chain seq x y z
N MET A 1 18.05 -12.17 31.19
CA MET A 1 16.96 -13.09 31.52
C MET A 1 16.59 -13.80 30.22
N PHE A 2 17.15 -14.98 30.04
CA PHE A 2 17.00 -15.81 28.83
C PHE A 2 15.73 -16.63 28.98
N PHE A 3 14.87 -16.62 27.95
CA PHE A 3 13.82 -17.61 27.78
C PHE A 3 14.19 -18.51 26.61
N SER A 4 14.43 -19.77 26.94
CA SER A 4 14.62 -20.86 26.02
C SER A 4 13.28 -21.28 25.42
N PHE A 5 13.23 -21.44 24.09
CA PHE A 5 12.15 -22.16 23.40
C PHE A 5 12.60 -23.61 23.20
N GLU A 6 11.85 -24.52 23.80
CA GLU A 6 12.02 -25.98 23.58
C GLU A 6 11.28 -26.39 22.28
N LEU A 7 12.04 -27.08 21.44
CA LEU A 7 11.57 -27.79 20.25
C LEU A 7 10.79 -29.07 20.66
N TRP A 8 9.61 -29.24 20.09
CA TRP A 8 8.95 -30.55 20.02
C TRP A 8 9.06 -31.10 18.60
N TYR A 9 9.90 -32.10 18.47
CA TYR A 9 9.95 -33.02 17.33
C TYR A 9 9.05 -34.22 17.62
N ASN A 10 8.21 -34.58 16.67
CA ASN A 10 7.66 -35.93 16.63
C ASN A 10 7.67 -36.46 15.19
N GLU A 11 8.58 -37.41 14.98
CA GLU A 11 8.65 -38.26 13.79
C GLU A 11 7.46 -39.23 13.76
N LYS A 12 6.86 -39.37 12.58
CA LYS A 12 6.32 -40.66 12.12
C LYS A 12 6.40 -40.77 10.60
N ALA A 13 7.24 -41.69 10.18
CA ALA A 13 7.35 -42.22 8.84
C ALA A 13 6.09 -43.00 8.43
N TYR A 14 5.68 -42.89 7.18
CA TYR A 14 5.08 -44.01 6.43
C TYR A 14 5.42 -43.92 4.93
N SER A 15 5.70 -45.10 4.42
CA SER A 15 6.25 -45.64 3.21
C SER A 15 5.56 -45.32 1.89
N HIS A 16 6.42 -45.27 0.89
CA HIS A 16 6.38 -45.72 -0.53
C HIS A 16 5.07 -46.12 -1.22
N ASP A 17 5.06 -45.76 -2.51
CA ASP A 17 4.42 -46.26 -3.72
C ASP A 17 3.01 -45.79 -4.06
N PHE A 18 2.93 -44.94 -5.12
CA PHE A 18 2.26 -45.29 -6.37
C PHE A 18 2.45 -44.23 -7.48
N CYS A 19 2.94 -44.69 -8.59
CA CYS A 19 2.97 -44.29 -10.00
C CYS A 19 2.48 -42.94 -10.47
N GLU A 20 3.39 -42.26 -11.16
CA GLU A 20 3.31 -41.58 -12.47
C GLU A 20 1.93 -41.15 -12.98
N ASN A 21 1.71 -39.79 -12.94
CA ASN A 21 1.05 -39.10 -14.02
C ASN A 21 1.66 -37.69 -14.15
N PHE A 22 2.28 -37.46 -15.30
CA PHE A 22 2.94 -36.21 -15.65
C PHE A 22 1.95 -35.06 -15.68
N VAL A 23 1.90 -34.27 -14.62
CA VAL A 23 1.56 -32.84 -14.67
C VAL A 23 2.83 -32.13 -14.26
N ARG A 24 3.43 -31.41 -15.19
CA ARG A 24 4.56 -30.52 -14.93
C ARG A 24 4.08 -29.42 -13.99
N ILE A 25 4.12 -29.69 -12.69
CA ILE A 25 4.06 -28.65 -11.67
C ILE A 25 5.40 -27.95 -11.80
N GLU A 26 5.38 -26.70 -12.29
CA GLU A 26 6.49 -25.79 -12.06
C GLU A 26 6.70 -25.74 -10.54
N VAL A 27 7.69 -26.46 -10.06
CA VAL A 27 8.17 -26.35 -8.70
C VAL A 27 8.75 -24.94 -8.61
N LEU A 28 7.94 -24.00 -8.09
CA LEU A 28 8.44 -22.72 -7.60
C LEU A 28 9.48 -23.08 -6.56
N SER A 29 10.75 -22.91 -6.91
CA SER A 29 11.85 -23.09 -5.97
C SER A 29 11.70 -22.00 -4.92
N TYR A 30 11.11 -22.35 -3.77
CA TYR A 30 11.18 -21.51 -2.58
C TYR A 30 12.66 -21.25 -2.31
N MET A 31 13.05 -19.99 -2.19
CA MET A 31 14.36 -19.67 -1.63
C MET A 31 14.37 -20.27 -0.23
N ASN A 32 15.19 -21.31 -0.01
CA ASN A 32 15.42 -21.86 1.33
C ASN A 32 16.13 -20.76 2.13
N ILE A 33 15.36 -20.02 2.93
CA ILE A 33 15.92 -19.04 3.85
C ILE A 33 16.63 -19.79 4.96
N ASP A 34 17.92 -19.56 5.04
CA ASP A 34 18.74 -20.02 6.14
C ASP A 34 18.55 -19.05 7.33
N THR A 35 17.79 -19.48 8.34
CA THR A 35 17.48 -18.65 9.51
C THR A 35 18.71 -18.26 10.33
N SER A 36 19.88 -18.88 10.10
CA SER A 36 21.16 -18.51 10.70
C SER A 36 21.78 -17.27 10.04
N LYS A 37 21.39 -16.95 8.79
CA LYS A 37 21.93 -15.82 8.05
C LYS A 37 21.27 -14.50 8.46
N LYS A 38 22.05 -13.43 8.35
CA LYS A 38 21.58 -12.08 8.63
C LYS A 38 20.48 -11.65 7.68
N ILE A 39 19.42 -11.03 8.20
CA ILE A 39 18.36 -10.39 7.41
C ILE A 39 18.87 -9.03 6.89
N VAL A 40 18.77 -8.81 5.59
CA VAL A 40 19.15 -7.54 4.94
C VAL A 40 17.98 -7.04 4.09
N PRO A 41 17.21 -6.04 4.58
CA PRO A 41 16.14 -5.44 3.82
C PRO A 41 16.70 -4.47 2.78
N VAL A 42 16.21 -4.59 1.55
CA VAL A 42 16.49 -3.71 0.41
C VAL A 42 15.18 -3.08 -0.02
N LEU A 43 15.12 -1.75 0.03
CA LEU A 43 13.89 -0.98 -0.16
C LEU A 43 14.03 -0.08 -1.39
N LEU A 44 13.05 -0.08 -2.26
CA LEU A 44 13.03 0.82 -3.42
C LEU A 44 12.09 1.99 -3.12
N GLY A 45 12.66 3.19 -2.96
CA GLY A 45 11.95 4.41 -2.59
C GLY A 45 12.62 5.19 -1.47
N ALA A 46 12.06 6.35 -1.12
CA ALA A 46 12.59 7.24 -0.09
C ALA A 46 11.50 7.89 0.77
N ASP A 47 10.24 7.61 0.48
CA ASP A 47 9.07 8.25 1.08
C ASP A 47 8.72 7.69 2.47
N LEU A 48 7.55 8.06 2.98
CA LEU A 48 7.06 7.59 4.27
C LEU A 48 6.82 6.06 4.29
N ASN A 49 6.41 5.47 3.16
CA ASN A 49 6.28 4.02 3.02
C ASN A 49 7.63 3.35 3.27
N CYS A 50 8.67 3.78 2.55
CA CYS A 50 10.03 3.26 2.70
C CYS A 50 10.54 3.35 4.15
N TYR A 51 10.40 4.51 4.79
CA TYR A 51 10.80 4.69 6.18
C TYR A 51 10.00 3.78 7.14
N SER A 52 8.71 3.62 6.91
CA SER A 52 7.84 2.77 7.73
C SER A 52 8.20 1.28 7.62
N VAL A 53 8.53 0.81 6.41
CA VAL A 53 9.04 -0.56 6.19
C VAL A 53 10.39 -0.75 6.89
N ALA A 54 11.34 0.21 6.74
CA ALA A 54 12.63 0.15 7.42
C ALA A 54 12.46 0.11 8.96
N ARG A 55 11.52 0.89 9.48
CA ARG A 55 11.19 0.90 10.90
C ARG A 55 10.62 -0.46 11.36
N ALA A 56 9.73 -1.07 10.57
CA ALA A 56 9.20 -2.39 10.89
C ALA A 56 10.30 -3.47 10.94
N PHE A 57 11.25 -3.45 10.01
CA PHE A 57 12.41 -4.34 10.05
C PHE A 57 13.33 -4.07 11.25
N HIS A 58 13.56 -2.80 11.56
CA HIS A 58 14.39 -2.46 12.72
C HIS A 58 13.71 -2.85 14.05
N GLU A 59 12.42 -2.62 14.20
CA GLU A 59 11.66 -3.01 15.40
C GLU A 59 11.60 -4.53 15.58
N ALA A 60 11.50 -5.29 14.48
CA ALA A 60 11.40 -6.75 14.55
C ALA A 60 12.75 -7.45 14.73
N PHE A 61 13.80 -6.96 14.08
CA PHE A 61 15.07 -7.69 13.92
C PHE A 61 16.32 -6.87 14.28
N GLY A 62 16.18 -5.60 14.67
CA GLY A 62 17.31 -4.72 14.99
C GLY A 62 18.19 -4.35 13.80
N VAL A 63 17.75 -4.62 12.56
CA VAL A 63 18.55 -4.45 11.35
C VAL A 63 18.37 -3.07 10.72
N LYS A 64 19.40 -2.60 10.03
CA LYS A 64 19.38 -1.42 9.18
C LYS A 64 18.97 -1.81 7.77
N SER A 65 18.07 -1.04 7.14
CA SER A 65 17.64 -1.25 5.76
C SER A 65 18.50 -0.45 4.78
N TYR A 66 18.73 -1.01 3.60
CA TYR A 66 19.35 -0.31 2.47
C TYR A 66 18.25 0.18 1.53
N ALA A 67 18.22 1.48 1.26
CA ALA A 67 17.21 2.07 0.39
C ALA A 67 17.87 2.59 -0.89
N PHE A 68 17.22 2.38 -2.04
CA PHE A 68 17.64 2.85 -3.35
C PHE A 68 16.57 3.75 -3.95
N GLY A 69 16.97 4.85 -4.56
CA GLY A 69 16.06 5.80 -5.21
C GLY A 69 16.80 6.98 -5.83
N ARG A 70 16.08 7.82 -6.58
CA ARG A 70 16.72 8.96 -7.28
C ARG A 70 17.42 9.93 -6.32
N TYR A 71 16.77 10.25 -5.22
CA TYR A 71 17.30 11.16 -4.19
C TYR A 71 16.63 10.90 -2.85
N GLU A 72 17.39 11.13 -1.79
CA GLU A 72 16.88 11.02 -0.44
C GLU A 72 15.90 12.15 -0.13
N ILE A 73 14.72 11.80 0.36
CA ILE A 73 13.71 12.77 0.79
C ILE A 73 13.44 12.69 2.30
N GLY A 74 12.67 13.65 2.77
CA GLY A 74 12.46 13.89 4.20
C GLY A 74 12.27 12.69 5.10
N PRO A 75 11.40 11.72 4.78
CA PRO A 75 11.15 10.59 5.68
C PRO A 75 12.39 9.75 6.00
N THR A 76 13.26 9.49 5.03
CA THR A 76 14.48 8.69 5.23
C THR A 76 15.69 9.53 5.68
N LYS A 77 15.62 10.86 5.49
CA LYS A 77 16.75 11.76 5.71
C LYS A 77 17.25 11.77 7.16
N TYR A 78 18.56 11.65 7.33
CA TYR A 78 19.24 11.58 8.62
C TYR A 78 18.86 10.39 9.50
N SER A 79 18.20 9.36 8.97
CA SER A 79 17.80 8.19 9.72
C SER A 79 18.99 7.27 10.01
N LYS A 80 19.04 6.72 11.23
CA LYS A 80 20.04 5.70 11.61
C LYS A 80 19.66 4.30 11.12
N ILE A 81 18.39 4.07 10.83
CA ILE A 81 17.86 2.77 10.43
C ILE A 81 17.80 2.58 8.91
N VAL A 82 18.15 3.63 8.13
CA VAL A 82 18.19 3.60 6.68
C VAL A 82 19.59 3.97 6.18
N ALA A 83 20.15 3.17 5.29
CA ALA A 83 21.30 3.51 4.46
C ALA A 83 20.76 3.86 3.07
N PHE A 84 20.69 5.14 2.73
CA PHE A 84 20.13 5.57 1.46
C PHE A 84 21.21 5.67 0.38
N ASN A 85 20.95 5.05 -0.78
CA ASN A 85 21.80 5.07 -1.97
C ASN A 85 21.07 5.85 -3.06
N SER A 86 21.55 7.07 -3.32
CA SER A 86 21.02 7.89 -4.42
C SER A 86 21.60 7.43 -5.74
N MET A 87 20.76 7.28 -6.74
CA MET A 87 21.17 6.96 -8.10
C MET A 87 20.26 7.63 -9.13
N GLU A 88 20.88 8.26 -10.11
CA GLU A 88 20.17 8.84 -11.23
C GLU A 88 19.44 7.74 -12.02
N ASN A 89 18.21 8.02 -12.46
CA ASN A 89 17.36 7.06 -13.18
C ASN A 89 17.14 5.73 -12.43
N ALA A 90 17.00 5.79 -11.10
CA ALA A 90 16.74 4.63 -10.25
C ALA A 90 15.39 3.90 -10.56
N ASP A 91 14.53 4.50 -11.36
CA ASP A 91 13.26 3.94 -11.86
C ASP A 91 13.40 3.26 -13.24
N ASP A 92 14.58 3.31 -13.86
CA ASP A 92 14.91 2.57 -15.09
C ASP A 92 15.43 1.16 -14.73
N PRO A 93 14.72 0.08 -15.15
CA PRO A 93 15.20 -1.29 -14.92
C PRO A 93 16.61 -1.55 -15.46
N ALA A 94 17.00 -0.93 -16.59
CA ALA A 94 18.33 -1.09 -17.17
C ALA A 94 19.44 -0.54 -16.26
N VAL A 95 19.10 0.44 -15.41
CA VAL A 95 20.03 1.04 -14.44
C VAL A 95 19.98 0.30 -13.10
N LEU A 96 18.77 0.01 -12.61
CA LEU A 96 18.57 -0.51 -11.26
C LEU A 96 18.91 -2.01 -11.12
N LEU A 97 18.53 -2.85 -12.09
CA LEU A 97 18.72 -4.31 -11.97
C LEU A 97 20.18 -4.72 -11.83
N PRO A 98 21.15 -4.18 -12.61
CA PRO A 98 22.56 -4.49 -12.42
C PRO A 98 23.09 -4.09 -11.03
N VAL A 99 22.61 -2.97 -10.47
CA VAL A 99 23.01 -2.51 -9.13
C VAL A 99 22.47 -3.45 -8.05
N LEU A 100 21.22 -3.89 -8.18
CA LEU A 100 20.63 -4.87 -7.26
C LEU A 100 21.35 -6.22 -7.35
N GLU A 101 21.71 -6.67 -8.55
CA GLU A 101 22.49 -7.90 -8.71
C GLU A 101 23.87 -7.80 -8.04
N ALA A 102 24.60 -6.69 -8.27
CA ALA A 102 25.89 -6.47 -7.64
C ALA A 102 25.79 -6.43 -6.11
N PHE A 103 24.79 -5.70 -5.59
CA PHE A 103 24.50 -5.64 -4.15
C PHE A 103 24.23 -7.04 -3.57
N ALA A 104 23.47 -7.86 -4.29
CA ALA A 104 23.15 -9.21 -3.83
C ALA A 104 24.40 -10.11 -3.78
N LYS A 105 25.28 -10.00 -4.77
CA LYS A 105 26.58 -10.73 -4.79
C LYS A 105 27.50 -10.31 -3.65
N GLU A 106 27.52 -9.03 -3.28
CA GLU A 106 28.25 -8.54 -2.11
C GLU A 106 27.70 -9.06 -0.78
N HIS A 107 26.42 -9.46 -0.76
CA HIS A 107 25.70 -9.92 0.43
C HIS A 107 25.23 -11.38 0.32
N GLU A 108 25.94 -12.23 -0.41
CA GLU A 108 25.57 -13.66 -0.65
C GLU A 108 25.36 -14.49 0.61
N ASN A 109 25.96 -14.08 1.74
CA ASN A 109 25.81 -14.72 3.04
C ASN A 109 24.63 -14.12 3.86
N ALA A 110 23.71 -13.39 3.24
CA ALA A 110 22.54 -12.82 3.90
C ALA A 110 21.25 -13.27 3.23
N ASN A 111 20.16 -13.19 3.97
CA ASN A 111 18.80 -13.30 3.45
C ASN A 111 18.33 -11.92 3.01
N LEU A 112 18.16 -11.73 1.72
CA LEU A 112 17.83 -10.45 1.11
C LEU A 112 16.32 -10.34 0.87
N PHE A 113 15.71 -9.26 1.37
CA PHE A 113 14.28 -8.96 1.21
C PHE A 113 14.13 -7.71 0.35
N LEU A 114 13.51 -7.81 -0.82
CA LEU A 114 13.29 -6.66 -1.70
C LEU A 114 11.85 -6.17 -1.60
N VAL A 115 11.67 -4.87 -1.30
CA VAL A 115 10.35 -4.26 -1.10
C VAL A 115 10.22 -2.97 -1.91
N GLY A 116 9.25 -2.93 -2.82
CA GLY A 116 8.84 -1.71 -3.53
C GLY A 116 7.98 -0.82 -2.63
N CYS A 117 8.37 0.44 -2.48
CA CYS A 117 7.71 1.39 -1.58
C CYS A 117 6.88 2.45 -2.33
N THR A 118 6.83 2.39 -3.66
CA THR A 118 5.93 3.18 -4.52
C THR A 118 5.33 2.27 -5.57
N ASP A 119 4.27 2.71 -6.26
CA ASP A 119 3.64 1.92 -7.32
C ASP A 119 4.65 1.58 -8.43
N ALA A 120 5.42 2.56 -8.89
CA ALA A 120 6.43 2.36 -9.93
C ALA A 120 7.50 1.31 -9.54
N TYR A 121 7.96 1.32 -8.30
CA TYR A 121 8.92 0.31 -7.83
C TYR A 121 8.28 -1.05 -7.55
N ALA A 122 7.01 -1.10 -7.15
CA ALA A 122 6.28 -2.36 -7.02
C ALA A 122 6.10 -3.01 -8.41
N ASP A 123 5.70 -2.24 -9.41
CA ASP A 123 5.55 -2.69 -10.79
C ASP A 123 6.89 -3.17 -11.37
N LEU A 124 7.98 -2.43 -11.13
CA LEU A 124 9.33 -2.84 -11.54
C LEU A 124 9.71 -4.21 -10.96
N ILE A 125 9.43 -4.44 -9.66
CA ILE A 125 9.70 -5.74 -9.03
C ILE A 125 8.82 -6.83 -9.63
N ILE A 126 7.53 -6.57 -9.85
CA ILE A 126 6.57 -7.51 -10.42
C ILE A 126 7.01 -7.94 -11.83
N GLU A 127 7.33 -6.97 -12.69
CA GLU A 127 7.75 -7.24 -14.07
C GLU A 127 9.09 -7.98 -14.16
N ASN A 128 9.98 -7.78 -13.19
CA ASN A 128 11.31 -8.39 -13.17
C ASN A 128 11.45 -9.50 -12.12
N LYS A 129 10.32 -10.04 -11.60
CA LYS A 129 10.30 -11.03 -10.52
C LYS A 129 11.16 -12.25 -10.80
N ALA A 130 11.13 -12.79 -12.03
CA ALA A 130 11.91 -13.96 -12.41
C ALA A 130 13.43 -13.74 -12.32
N PHE A 131 13.91 -12.52 -12.61
CA PHE A 131 15.30 -12.14 -12.41
C PHE A 131 15.64 -11.91 -10.94
N LEU A 132 14.83 -11.11 -10.26
CA LEU A 132 15.07 -10.67 -8.88
C LEU A 132 14.97 -11.81 -7.86
N SER A 133 14.07 -12.78 -8.08
CA SER A 133 13.89 -13.93 -7.17
C SER A 133 15.09 -14.89 -7.14
N ARG A 134 16.08 -14.72 -8.01
CA ARG A 134 17.36 -15.43 -7.91
C ARG A 134 18.21 -14.94 -6.75
N TYR A 135 17.96 -13.75 -6.25
CA TYR A 135 18.77 -13.06 -5.26
C TYR A 135 17.98 -12.61 -4.03
N TYR A 136 16.71 -12.29 -4.21
CA TYR A 136 15.86 -11.63 -3.21
C TYR A 136 14.58 -12.40 -2.97
N PHE A 137 14.12 -12.40 -1.75
CA PHE A 137 12.72 -12.70 -1.49
C PHE A 137 11.85 -11.51 -1.93
N CYS A 138 10.97 -11.75 -2.91
CA CYS A 138 10.05 -10.77 -3.48
C CYS A 138 8.61 -11.25 -3.30
N SER A 139 7.88 -10.69 -2.33
CA SER A 139 6.47 -11.01 -2.11
C SER A 139 5.58 -10.05 -2.90
N CYS A 140 5.15 -10.47 -4.08
CA CYS A 140 4.30 -9.70 -4.98
C CYS A 140 3.49 -10.63 -5.89
N PRO A 141 2.37 -10.18 -6.50
CA PRO A 141 1.56 -10.98 -7.40
C PRO A 141 2.31 -11.35 -8.69
N LYS A 142 1.71 -12.24 -9.50
CA LYS A 142 2.18 -12.53 -10.86
C LYS A 142 1.91 -11.34 -11.78
N ALA A 143 2.78 -11.10 -12.76
CA ALA A 143 2.70 -9.95 -13.66
C ALA A 143 1.36 -9.91 -14.45
N GLU A 144 0.84 -11.06 -14.90
CA GLU A 144 -0.43 -11.13 -15.62
C GLU A 144 -1.62 -10.71 -14.74
N LEU A 145 -1.61 -11.11 -13.47
CA LEU A 145 -2.62 -10.71 -12.50
C LEU A 145 -2.49 -9.21 -12.17
N ALA A 146 -1.26 -8.73 -11.96
CA ALA A 146 -0.98 -7.34 -11.68
C ALA A 146 -1.52 -6.41 -12.77
N LYS A 147 -1.29 -6.73 -14.05
CA LYS A 147 -1.83 -5.97 -15.20
C LYS A 147 -3.35 -5.86 -15.18
N LYS A 148 -4.07 -6.93 -14.81
CA LYS A 148 -5.53 -6.90 -14.66
C LYS A 148 -5.98 -6.03 -13.50
N LEU A 149 -5.29 -6.10 -12.36
CA LEU A 149 -5.65 -5.35 -11.16
C LEU A 149 -5.36 -3.85 -11.28
N ILE A 150 -4.32 -3.47 -12.04
CA ILE A 150 -3.99 -2.06 -12.31
C ILE A 150 -4.97 -1.45 -13.32
N SER A 151 -5.46 -2.24 -14.29
CA SER A 151 -6.51 -1.79 -15.21
C SER A 151 -7.83 -1.62 -14.47
N LYS A 152 -8.32 -0.39 -14.36
CA LYS A 152 -9.56 -0.10 -13.63
C LYS A 152 -10.78 -0.83 -14.21
N GLU A 153 -10.84 -0.98 -15.54
CA GLU A 153 -11.90 -1.73 -16.24
C GLU A 153 -11.88 -3.20 -15.80
N ALA A 154 -10.74 -3.88 -15.97
CA ALA A 154 -10.61 -5.28 -15.59
C ALA A 154 -10.78 -5.51 -14.08
N PHE A 155 -10.29 -4.57 -13.24
CA PHE A 155 -10.48 -4.64 -11.79
C PHE A 155 -11.96 -4.58 -11.41
N TYR A 156 -12.75 -3.67 -12.00
CA TYR A 156 -14.19 -3.58 -11.69
C TYR A 156 -14.97 -4.79 -12.22
N GLU A 157 -14.59 -5.37 -13.38
CA GLU A 157 -15.14 -6.64 -13.82
C GLU A 157 -14.89 -7.77 -12.81
N MET A 158 -13.68 -7.82 -12.25
CA MET A 158 -13.33 -8.77 -11.19
C MET A 158 -14.13 -8.49 -9.90
N CYS A 159 -14.35 -7.21 -9.54
CA CYS A 159 -15.18 -6.83 -8.42
C CYS A 159 -16.62 -7.37 -8.57
N VAL A 160 -17.23 -7.21 -9.75
CA VAL A 160 -18.56 -7.77 -10.05
C VAL A 160 -18.58 -9.28 -9.87
N ALA A 161 -17.58 -9.97 -10.45
CA ALA A 161 -17.50 -11.44 -10.41
C ALA A 161 -17.37 -12.00 -8.97
N HIS A 162 -16.85 -11.19 -8.03
CA HIS A 162 -16.60 -11.59 -6.64
C HIS A 162 -17.47 -10.87 -5.60
N GLY A 163 -18.51 -10.14 -6.05
CA GLY A 163 -19.46 -9.47 -5.14
C GLY A 163 -18.86 -8.33 -4.34
N MET A 164 -17.79 -7.71 -4.82
CA MET A 164 -17.23 -6.51 -4.17
C MET A 164 -17.95 -5.25 -4.65
N ASP A 165 -18.42 -4.43 -3.73
CA ASP A 165 -19.03 -3.15 -4.04
C ASP A 165 -17.98 -2.12 -4.44
N PHE A 166 -18.23 -1.39 -5.54
CA PHE A 166 -17.40 -0.27 -6.01
C PHE A 166 -18.31 0.86 -6.50
N PRO A 167 -17.80 2.10 -6.65
CA PRO A 167 -18.61 3.20 -7.16
C PRO A 167 -19.14 2.89 -8.56
N LYS A 168 -20.41 3.16 -8.84
CA LYS A 168 -20.96 2.99 -10.19
C LYS A 168 -20.06 3.70 -11.19
N THR A 169 -19.74 3.02 -12.29
CA THR A 169 -18.70 3.47 -13.20
C THR A 169 -19.14 3.30 -14.65
N VAL A 170 -18.89 4.31 -15.47
CA VAL A 170 -19.00 4.29 -16.93
C VAL A 170 -17.64 4.60 -17.53
N ILE A 171 -17.27 3.89 -18.60
CA ILE A 171 -16.00 4.08 -19.28
C ILE A 171 -16.26 4.80 -20.61
N ILE A 172 -15.51 5.87 -20.85
CA ILE A 172 -15.50 6.64 -22.11
C ILE A 172 -14.17 6.35 -22.80
N LYS A 173 -14.22 5.62 -23.92
CA LYS A 173 -13.00 5.15 -24.61
C LYS A 173 -12.35 6.19 -25.52
N ASN A 174 -13.13 7.14 -26.00
CA ASN A 174 -12.65 8.21 -26.87
C ASN A 174 -13.68 9.36 -26.95
N VAL A 175 -13.33 10.43 -27.64
CA VAL A 175 -14.15 11.65 -27.74
C VAL A 175 -15.53 11.41 -28.38
N SER A 176 -15.68 10.43 -29.27
CA SER A 176 -16.98 10.13 -29.91
C SER A 176 -18.00 9.48 -28.96
N GLU A 177 -17.56 9.04 -27.79
CA GLU A 177 -18.41 8.45 -26.75
C GLU A 177 -18.86 9.44 -25.69
N THR A 178 -18.44 10.71 -25.76
CA THR A 178 -18.76 11.72 -24.75
C THR A 178 -20.26 11.99 -24.60
N ASP A 179 -21.06 11.69 -25.61
CA ASP A 179 -22.53 11.82 -25.52
C ASP A 179 -23.16 10.85 -24.49
N LYS A 180 -22.48 9.77 -24.10
CA LYS A 180 -22.89 8.89 -23.00
C LYS A 180 -22.99 9.65 -21.66
N LEU A 181 -22.27 10.76 -21.50
CA LEU A 181 -22.30 11.60 -20.29
C LEU A 181 -23.68 12.25 -20.07
N ASN A 182 -24.53 12.37 -21.09
CA ASN A 182 -25.89 12.91 -20.95
C ASN A 182 -26.88 11.89 -20.36
N ALA A 183 -26.52 10.60 -20.30
CA ALA A 183 -27.41 9.51 -19.86
C ALA A 183 -26.66 8.48 -19.01
N LEU A 184 -26.03 8.95 -17.95
CA LEU A 184 -25.35 8.07 -16.97
C LEU A 184 -26.38 7.28 -16.14
N PRO A 185 -26.08 6.05 -15.68
CA PRO A 185 -26.95 5.27 -14.82
C PRO A 185 -26.87 5.72 -13.33
N PHE A 186 -26.37 6.91 -13.06
CA PHE A 186 -26.24 7.56 -11.76
C PHE A 186 -26.27 9.08 -11.92
N GLU A 187 -26.55 9.77 -10.81
CA GLU A 187 -26.75 11.21 -10.80
C GLU A 187 -25.43 11.99 -10.75
N TYR A 188 -25.46 13.25 -11.18
CA TYR A 188 -24.39 14.20 -10.93
C TYR A 188 -24.44 14.71 -9.47
N PRO A 189 -23.28 15.08 -8.87
CA PRO A 189 -21.98 15.21 -9.49
C PRO A 189 -21.27 13.88 -9.75
N VAL A 190 -20.32 13.87 -10.68
CA VAL A 190 -19.50 12.70 -11.01
C VAL A 190 -18.01 13.02 -10.88
N ILE A 191 -17.22 11.95 -10.76
CA ILE A 191 -15.75 12.01 -10.85
C ILE A 191 -15.33 11.61 -12.26
N VAL A 192 -14.48 12.44 -12.88
CA VAL A 192 -13.80 12.14 -14.14
C VAL A 192 -12.31 11.93 -13.84
N LYS A 193 -11.77 10.78 -14.22
CA LYS A 193 -10.34 10.47 -14.02
C LYS A 193 -9.80 9.61 -15.17
N PRO A 194 -8.50 9.74 -15.52
CA PRO A 194 -7.87 8.88 -16.53
C PRO A 194 -7.78 7.43 -16.04
N SER A 195 -7.91 6.47 -16.94
CA SER A 195 -7.70 5.05 -16.67
C SER A 195 -6.21 4.78 -16.37
N SER A 196 -5.32 5.30 -17.22
CA SER A 196 -3.87 5.20 -17.05
C SER A 196 -3.27 6.53 -16.57
N SER A 197 -2.81 6.56 -15.34
CA SER A 197 -2.07 7.73 -14.81
C SER A 197 -0.76 7.98 -15.57
N ILE A 198 -0.05 6.92 -15.98
CA ILE A 198 1.24 7.03 -16.69
C ILE A 198 1.05 7.77 -18.01
N ARG A 199 0.16 7.27 -18.89
CA ARG A 199 -0.13 7.91 -20.18
C ARG A 199 -0.67 9.32 -20.02
N TYR A 200 -1.48 9.53 -18.98
CA TYR A 200 -2.05 10.83 -18.69
C TYR A 200 -0.99 11.91 -18.43
N TRP A 201 -0.01 11.61 -17.55
CA TRP A 201 1.07 12.55 -17.24
C TRP A 201 2.06 12.78 -18.38
N GLN A 202 2.06 11.94 -19.40
CA GLN A 202 2.84 12.13 -20.63
C GLN A 202 2.23 13.19 -21.57
N ASN A 203 0.96 13.54 -21.39
CA ASN A 203 0.22 14.51 -22.22
C ASN A 203 -0.25 15.71 -21.39
N PRO A 204 0.67 16.58 -20.93
CA PRO A 204 0.34 17.69 -20.03
C PRO A 204 -0.43 18.78 -20.74
N PHE A 205 -1.38 19.42 -20.02
CA PHE A 205 -2.15 20.58 -20.47
C PHE A 205 -2.45 21.52 -19.31
N ASP A 206 -2.81 22.78 -19.60
CA ASP A 206 -3.11 23.76 -18.59
C ASP A 206 -4.35 23.38 -17.75
N GLY A 207 -4.26 23.51 -16.43
CA GLY A 207 -5.32 23.10 -15.52
C GLY A 207 -5.45 21.60 -15.27
N MET A 208 -4.47 20.80 -15.71
CA MET A 208 -4.42 19.36 -15.52
C MET A 208 -4.52 18.97 -14.05
N LYS A 209 -5.45 18.05 -13.74
CA LYS A 209 -5.68 17.48 -12.39
C LYS A 209 -5.69 15.95 -12.47
N LYS A 210 -5.31 15.29 -11.38
CA LYS A 210 -5.40 13.83 -11.28
C LYS A 210 -6.86 13.34 -11.31
N VAL A 211 -7.77 14.14 -10.73
CA VAL A 211 -9.20 13.84 -10.57
C VAL A 211 -9.99 15.11 -10.75
N TYR A 212 -11.07 15.04 -11.50
CA TYR A 212 -12.01 16.14 -11.71
C TYR A 212 -13.37 15.79 -11.11
N LYS A 213 -14.02 16.75 -10.49
CA LYS A 213 -15.44 16.69 -10.15
C LYS A 213 -16.21 17.49 -11.18
N ALA A 214 -17.24 16.90 -11.77
CA ALA A 214 -18.15 17.55 -12.68
C ALA A 214 -19.55 17.55 -12.04
N ASP A 215 -20.16 18.73 -11.96
CA ASP A 215 -21.49 18.89 -11.35
C ASP A 215 -22.62 18.76 -12.39
N THR A 216 -22.29 18.82 -13.70
CA THR A 216 -23.27 18.68 -14.82
C THR A 216 -22.67 17.85 -15.97
N PRO A 217 -23.54 17.33 -16.87
CA PRO A 217 -23.11 16.64 -18.08
C PRO A 217 -22.18 17.49 -18.96
N GLU A 218 -22.49 18.77 -19.11
CA GLU A 218 -21.71 19.70 -19.94
C GLU A 218 -20.29 19.86 -19.40
N GLN A 219 -20.14 20.03 -18.08
CA GLN A 219 -18.82 20.10 -17.42
C GLN A 219 -18.04 18.80 -17.61
N ALA A 220 -18.71 17.65 -17.45
CA ALA A 220 -18.06 16.34 -17.64
C ALA A 220 -17.58 16.16 -19.09
N LYS A 221 -18.38 16.63 -20.07
CA LYS A 221 -18.04 16.58 -21.48
C LYS A 221 -16.87 17.50 -21.82
N GLU A 222 -16.88 18.74 -21.34
CA GLU A 222 -15.76 19.71 -21.49
C GLU A 222 -14.44 19.15 -20.94
N ILE A 223 -14.48 18.55 -19.73
CA ILE A 223 -13.31 17.92 -19.12
C ILE A 223 -12.82 16.76 -19.98
N ALA A 224 -13.71 15.86 -20.43
CA ALA A 224 -13.37 14.72 -21.25
C ALA A 224 -12.76 15.12 -22.60
N GLU A 225 -13.38 16.08 -23.29
CA GLU A 225 -12.89 16.63 -24.56
C GLU A 225 -11.52 17.29 -24.40
N THR A 226 -11.31 18.06 -23.32
CA THR A 226 -10.02 18.67 -23.02
C THR A 226 -8.93 17.62 -22.81
N ILE A 227 -9.23 16.55 -22.07
CA ILE A 227 -8.27 15.46 -21.83
C ILE A 227 -7.93 14.75 -23.15
N PHE A 228 -8.93 14.38 -23.97
CA PHE A 228 -8.65 13.71 -25.24
C PHE A 228 -7.92 14.64 -26.23
N ALA A 229 -8.24 15.95 -26.25
CA ALA A 229 -7.56 16.91 -27.09
C ALA A 229 -6.07 17.10 -26.74
N SER A 230 -5.64 16.78 -25.52
CA SER A 230 -4.23 16.80 -25.12
C SER A 230 -3.38 15.70 -25.77
N GLY A 231 -4.00 14.76 -26.47
CA GLY A 231 -3.33 13.57 -27.03
C GLY A 231 -3.38 12.35 -26.12
N TYR A 232 -4.15 12.40 -25.04
CA TYR A 232 -4.40 11.22 -24.20
C TYR A 232 -5.17 10.16 -24.98
N ASP A 233 -4.57 8.97 -25.15
CA ASP A 233 -5.01 7.88 -26.02
C ASP A 233 -5.62 6.67 -25.30
N ASP A 234 -5.96 6.83 -24.03
CA ASP A 234 -6.59 5.79 -23.21
C ASP A 234 -7.97 6.24 -22.72
N SER A 235 -8.72 5.36 -22.05
CA SER A 235 -10.08 5.62 -21.61
C SER A 235 -10.16 6.56 -20.38
N LEU A 236 -11.31 7.21 -20.23
CA LEU A 236 -11.69 7.96 -19.03
C LEU A 236 -12.67 7.14 -18.19
N ILE A 237 -12.48 7.18 -16.90
CA ILE A 237 -13.35 6.61 -15.89
C ILE A 237 -14.30 7.71 -15.41
N ILE A 238 -15.59 7.54 -15.64
CA ILE A 238 -16.65 8.39 -15.10
C ILE A 238 -17.29 7.63 -13.95
N GLN A 239 -17.25 8.22 -12.77
CA GLN A 239 -17.60 7.50 -11.55
C GLN A 239 -18.58 8.30 -10.70
N ASP A 240 -19.60 7.63 -10.16
CA ASP A 240 -20.52 8.19 -9.19
C ASP A 240 -19.75 8.83 -8.03
N PHE A 241 -20.05 10.08 -7.73
CA PHE A 241 -19.42 10.79 -6.62
C PHE A 241 -20.04 10.33 -5.30
N ILE A 242 -19.26 9.64 -4.50
CA ILE A 242 -19.67 9.26 -3.14
C ILE A 242 -19.48 10.48 -2.23
N PRO A 243 -20.57 11.01 -1.61
CA PRO A 243 -20.49 12.14 -0.69
C PRO A 243 -19.68 11.85 0.55
N GLY A 244 -19.37 12.89 1.31
CA GLY A 244 -18.64 12.80 2.59
C GLY A 244 -17.21 13.29 2.49
N ASP A 245 -16.69 13.68 3.65
CA ASP A 245 -15.31 14.17 3.85
C ASP A 245 -14.33 13.00 4.10
N ASP A 246 -13.12 13.32 4.56
CA ASP A 246 -12.05 12.36 4.85
C ASP A 246 -12.50 11.24 5.80
N SER A 247 -13.44 11.56 6.73
CA SER A 247 -13.96 10.60 7.70
C SER A 247 -14.82 9.48 7.08
N ARG A 248 -15.09 9.51 5.79
CA ARG A 248 -15.74 8.42 5.04
C ARG A 248 -14.73 7.54 4.30
N MET A 249 -13.45 7.90 4.34
CA MET A 249 -12.38 7.12 3.74
C MET A 249 -11.90 6.01 4.68
N TYR A 250 -11.59 4.88 4.09
CA TYR A 250 -11.04 3.71 4.76
C TYR A 250 -9.89 3.13 3.94
N VAL A 251 -9.02 2.42 4.62
CA VAL A 251 -7.94 1.67 4.00
C VAL A 251 -7.95 0.25 4.55
N LEU A 252 -7.79 -0.74 3.68
CA LEU A 252 -7.64 -2.12 4.11
C LEU A 252 -6.34 -2.67 3.56
N THR A 253 -5.42 -3.03 4.46
CA THR A 253 -4.17 -3.70 4.09
C THR A 253 -4.29 -5.19 4.40
N ALA A 254 -4.02 -6.02 3.39
CA ALA A 254 -3.94 -7.47 3.52
C ALA A 254 -2.56 -7.98 3.12
N TYR A 255 -2.18 -9.14 3.63
CA TYR A 255 -1.01 -9.89 3.20
C TYR A 255 -1.40 -11.31 2.84
N CYS A 256 -1.05 -11.73 1.62
CA CYS A 256 -1.22 -13.09 1.14
C CYS A 256 0.14 -13.76 1.02
N ASN A 257 0.28 -14.96 1.57
CA ASN A 257 1.52 -15.73 1.48
C ASN A 257 1.77 -16.28 0.06
N GLN A 258 2.91 -16.96 -0.14
CA GLN A 258 3.26 -17.56 -1.43
C GLN A 258 2.26 -18.63 -1.92
N ASN A 259 1.42 -19.19 -1.03
CA ASN A 259 0.35 -20.12 -1.36
C ASN A 259 -0.99 -19.42 -1.64
N ALA A 260 -0.97 -18.10 -1.88
CA ALA A 260 -2.16 -17.28 -2.12
C ALA A 260 -3.23 -17.38 -1.02
N LYS A 261 -2.81 -17.55 0.24
CA LYS A 261 -3.69 -17.51 1.40
C LYS A 261 -3.52 -16.21 2.16
N VAL A 262 -4.62 -15.57 2.47
CA VAL A 262 -4.63 -14.38 3.32
C VAL A 262 -4.13 -14.74 4.70
N LYS A 263 -3.06 -14.09 5.14
CA LYS A 263 -2.41 -14.33 6.44
C LYS A 263 -2.45 -13.13 7.39
N MET A 264 -2.79 -11.96 6.88
CA MET A 264 -3.00 -10.77 7.70
C MET A 264 -4.03 -9.86 7.05
N MET A 265 -4.89 -9.26 7.86
CA MET A 265 -5.75 -8.15 7.46
C MET A 265 -5.84 -7.10 8.57
N CYS A 266 -5.73 -5.84 8.16
CA CYS A 266 -5.87 -4.69 9.04
C CYS A 266 -6.66 -3.61 8.30
N MET A 267 -7.79 -3.19 8.86
CA MET A 267 -8.59 -2.10 8.33
C MET A 267 -8.37 -0.84 9.15
N GLY A 268 -8.34 0.29 8.49
CA GLY A 268 -8.19 1.60 9.10
C GLY A 268 -9.24 2.57 8.62
N HIS A 269 -9.89 3.24 9.56
CA HIS A 269 -10.75 4.39 9.35
C HIS A 269 -9.89 5.64 9.24
N VAL A 270 -9.94 6.34 8.13
CA VAL A 270 -9.18 7.57 7.89
C VAL A 270 -9.86 8.73 8.62
N LEU A 271 -9.12 9.35 9.53
CA LEU A 271 -9.62 10.50 10.30
C LEU A 271 -9.21 11.83 9.69
N LEU A 272 -8.19 11.84 8.85
CA LEU A 272 -7.66 13.02 8.18
C LEU A 272 -6.75 12.61 7.02
N GLU A 273 -6.90 13.28 5.88
CA GLU A 273 -5.99 13.22 4.74
C GLU A 273 -5.06 14.45 4.69
N GLU A 274 -4.06 14.44 3.82
CA GLU A 274 -3.24 15.62 3.53
C GLU A 274 -3.96 16.52 2.52
N HIS A 275 -4.30 17.75 2.89
CA HIS A 275 -5.08 18.69 2.06
C HIS A 275 -4.24 19.50 1.08
N THR A 276 -2.91 19.38 1.09
CA THR A 276 -2.08 20.08 0.09
C THR A 276 -2.34 19.53 -1.33
N PRO A 277 -2.30 20.36 -2.40
CA PRO A 277 -2.63 19.90 -3.76
C PRO A 277 -1.86 18.67 -4.26
N LYS A 278 -0.61 18.50 -3.80
CA LYS A 278 0.23 17.31 -4.10
C LYS A 278 0.07 16.17 -3.10
N GLY A 279 -0.65 16.41 -2.00
CA GLY A 279 -0.81 15.47 -0.90
C GLY A 279 -2.20 14.85 -0.81
N ILE A 280 -3.19 15.37 -1.52
CA ILE A 280 -4.56 14.85 -1.52
C ILE A 280 -4.57 13.34 -1.80
N GLY A 281 -5.35 12.60 -0.99
CA GLY A 281 -5.41 11.13 -1.02
C GLY A 281 -4.34 10.44 -0.18
N ASN A 282 -3.46 11.19 0.51
CA ASN A 282 -2.53 10.60 1.47
C ASN A 282 -3.13 10.62 2.89
N HIS A 283 -3.39 9.48 3.44
CA HIS A 283 -3.86 9.36 4.81
C HIS A 283 -2.78 9.82 5.80
N VAL A 284 -3.15 10.65 6.77
CA VAL A 284 -2.24 11.19 7.78
C VAL A 284 -2.66 10.89 9.22
N ALA A 285 -3.89 10.41 9.40
CA ALA A 285 -4.41 9.90 10.67
C ALA A 285 -5.35 8.74 10.42
N ILE A 286 -5.13 7.61 11.10
CA ILE A 286 -5.90 6.37 10.95
C ILE A 286 -6.22 5.81 12.34
N LEU A 287 -7.49 5.45 12.54
CA LEU A 287 -7.99 4.62 13.63
C LEU A 287 -8.24 3.21 13.10
N THR A 288 -7.63 2.17 13.68
CA THR A 288 -7.95 0.80 13.24
C THR A 288 -9.34 0.40 13.67
N GLU A 289 -10.07 -0.24 12.75
CA GLU A 289 -11.43 -0.75 12.94
C GLU A 289 -11.56 -2.16 12.37
N TYR A 290 -12.63 -2.86 12.73
CA TYR A 290 -12.93 -4.19 12.24
C TYR A 290 -14.33 -4.23 11.63
N HIS A 291 -14.41 -4.66 10.37
CA HIS A 291 -15.67 -4.85 9.63
C HIS A 291 -15.67 -6.26 9.01
N GLU A 292 -16.35 -7.19 9.65
CA GLU A 292 -16.29 -8.62 9.33
C GLU A 292 -16.70 -8.92 7.89
N GLU A 293 -17.84 -8.41 7.46
CA GLU A 293 -18.39 -8.68 6.12
C GLU A 293 -17.45 -8.20 5.01
N LEU A 294 -16.99 -6.94 5.09
CA LEU A 294 -16.04 -6.39 4.11
C LEU A 294 -14.72 -7.17 4.09
N MET A 295 -14.17 -7.46 5.27
CA MET A 295 -12.89 -8.18 5.36
C MET A 295 -13.01 -9.60 4.82
N ASN A 296 -14.11 -10.30 5.09
CA ASN A 296 -14.37 -11.63 4.53
C ASN A 296 -14.55 -11.61 3.00
N THR A 297 -15.25 -10.59 2.47
CA THR A 297 -15.42 -10.41 1.02
C THR A 297 -14.08 -10.17 0.34
N VAL A 298 -13.24 -9.27 0.87
CA VAL A 298 -11.89 -9.00 0.34
C VAL A 298 -10.97 -10.22 0.48
N ARG A 299 -11.07 -10.96 1.58
CA ARG A 299 -10.34 -12.22 1.76
C ARG A 299 -10.69 -13.23 0.67
N GLY A 300 -11.99 -13.47 0.47
CA GLY A 300 -12.49 -14.38 -0.57
C GLY A 300 -12.01 -13.98 -1.96
N PHE A 301 -12.06 -12.67 -2.28
CA PHE A 301 -11.53 -12.13 -3.53
C PHE A 301 -10.05 -12.42 -3.72
N LEU A 302 -9.19 -12.03 -2.77
CA LEU A 302 -7.74 -12.21 -2.87
C LEU A 302 -7.33 -13.68 -3.02
N GLU A 303 -7.96 -14.58 -2.26
CA GLU A 303 -7.70 -16.02 -2.34
C GLU A 303 -8.19 -16.63 -3.67
N ALA A 304 -9.37 -16.20 -4.17
CA ALA A 304 -9.93 -16.70 -5.42
C ALA A 304 -9.10 -16.31 -6.66
N ILE A 305 -8.52 -15.10 -6.67
CA ILE A 305 -7.66 -14.64 -7.77
C ILE A 305 -6.21 -15.11 -7.65
N GLY A 306 -5.86 -15.84 -6.60
CA GLY A 306 -4.50 -16.34 -6.37
C GLY A 306 -3.47 -15.23 -6.07
N TYR A 307 -3.88 -14.19 -5.33
CA TYR A 307 -3.03 -13.05 -5.00
C TYR A 307 -1.91 -13.43 -4.03
N THR A 308 -0.72 -12.86 -4.21
CA THR A 308 0.43 -13.01 -3.30
C THR A 308 1.05 -11.66 -2.97
N GLY A 309 1.55 -11.49 -1.75
CA GLY A 309 2.15 -10.24 -1.27
C GLY A 309 1.16 -9.30 -0.58
N PHE A 310 1.56 -8.04 -0.42
CA PHE A 310 0.70 -7.00 0.16
C PHE A 310 -0.30 -6.48 -0.85
N ALA A 311 -1.55 -6.34 -0.41
CA ALA A 311 -2.63 -5.63 -1.09
C ALA A 311 -3.12 -4.49 -0.20
N ASN A 312 -3.26 -3.29 -0.77
CA ASN A 312 -3.79 -2.14 -0.04
C ASN A 312 -4.95 -1.54 -0.81
N PHE A 313 -6.15 -1.63 -0.24
CA PHE A 313 -7.38 -1.15 -0.85
C PHE A 313 -7.74 0.24 -0.34
N ASP A 314 -8.07 1.14 -1.26
CA ASP A 314 -8.65 2.44 -0.95
C ASP A 314 -10.18 2.33 -1.04
N ILE A 315 -10.86 2.67 0.04
CA ILE A 315 -12.29 2.37 0.25
C ILE A 315 -12.99 3.63 0.75
N LYS A 316 -14.23 3.85 0.33
CA LYS A 316 -15.10 4.89 0.90
C LYS A 316 -16.42 4.30 1.34
N PHE A 317 -16.87 4.70 2.51
CA PHE A 317 -18.22 4.36 2.99
C PHE A 317 -19.25 5.27 2.34
N ASP A 318 -20.25 4.69 1.69
CA ASP A 318 -21.36 5.39 1.07
C ASP A 318 -22.58 5.36 2.00
N GLU A 319 -22.89 6.50 2.64
CA GLU A 319 -24.01 6.60 3.54
C GLU A 319 -25.38 6.44 2.85
N ARG A 320 -25.43 6.61 1.52
CA ARG A 320 -26.69 6.51 0.76
C ARG A 320 -27.23 5.07 0.73
N ASP A 321 -26.34 4.08 0.73
CA ASP A 321 -26.71 2.65 0.71
C ASP A 321 -26.09 1.84 1.86
N GLY A 322 -25.32 2.48 2.74
CA GLY A 322 -24.67 1.85 3.89
C GLY A 322 -23.55 0.89 3.55
N LYS A 323 -22.90 1.04 2.37
CA LYS A 323 -21.91 0.11 1.86
C LYS A 323 -20.52 0.72 1.71
N PHE A 324 -19.52 -0.13 1.88
CA PHE A 324 -18.12 0.21 1.55
C PHE A 324 -17.86 0.01 0.06
N LYS A 325 -17.41 1.07 -0.62
CA LYS A 325 -17.08 1.06 -2.05
C LYS A 325 -15.57 1.06 -2.24
N ILE A 326 -15.07 0.04 -2.92
CA ILE A 326 -13.65 -0.12 -3.22
C ILE A 326 -13.30 0.67 -4.48
N PHE A 327 -12.37 1.62 -4.39
CA PHE A 327 -11.92 2.43 -5.51
C PHE A 327 -10.82 1.78 -6.33
N GLU A 328 -9.84 1.21 -5.63
CA GLU A 328 -8.67 0.59 -6.25
C GLU A 328 -7.94 -0.34 -5.27
N ILE A 329 -7.09 -1.18 -5.84
CA ILE A 329 -6.12 -2.00 -5.14
C ILE A 329 -4.71 -1.52 -5.52
N ASN A 330 -3.88 -1.25 -4.51
CA ASN A 330 -2.46 -1.00 -4.70
C ASN A 330 -1.70 -2.31 -4.41
N LEU A 331 -0.84 -2.73 -5.33
CA LEU A 331 -0.15 -4.03 -5.30
C LEU A 331 1.09 -4.02 -4.38
N ARG A 332 0.99 -3.32 -3.30
CA ARG A 332 2.02 -3.08 -2.28
C ARG A 332 1.38 -2.73 -0.94
N GLN A 333 2.21 -2.64 0.12
CA GLN A 333 1.82 -2.00 1.38
C GLN A 333 1.55 -0.50 1.16
N GLY A 334 0.55 0.05 1.84
CA GLY A 334 0.17 1.46 1.71
C GLY A 334 1.26 2.43 2.19
N ARG A 335 1.18 3.70 1.77
CA ARG A 335 2.06 4.77 2.29
C ARG A 335 1.94 4.92 3.82
N SER A 336 0.77 4.66 4.35
CA SER A 336 0.45 4.68 5.79
C SER A 336 0.76 3.37 6.52
N ASN A 337 1.41 2.38 5.90
CA ASN A 337 1.55 0.99 6.36
C ASN A 337 1.98 0.81 7.82
N TYR A 338 2.61 1.82 8.44
CA TYR A 338 3.02 1.70 9.82
C TYR A 338 1.82 1.56 10.79
N TYR A 339 0.61 1.95 10.37
CA TYR A 339 -0.59 1.69 11.16
C TYR A 339 -0.81 0.18 11.39
N VAL A 340 -0.49 -0.65 10.39
CA VAL A 340 -0.55 -2.12 10.46
C VAL A 340 0.45 -2.65 11.48
N THR A 341 1.71 -2.20 11.38
CA THR A 341 2.77 -2.60 12.32
C THR A 341 2.44 -2.19 13.76
N HIS A 342 1.94 -0.96 13.96
CA HIS A 342 1.56 -0.46 15.26
C HIS A 342 0.37 -1.23 15.88
N SER A 343 -0.56 -1.70 15.05
CA SER A 343 -1.72 -2.49 15.49
C SER A 343 -1.37 -3.95 15.87
N GLY A 344 -0.10 -4.33 15.81
CA GLY A 344 0.37 -5.66 16.21
C GLY A 344 0.79 -6.58 15.07
N ALA A 345 0.51 -6.23 13.82
CA ALA A 345 0.91 -7.00 12.63
C ALA A 345 2.17 -6.40 11.99
N ASN A 346 3.34 -6.65 12.56
CA ASN A 346 4.60 -6.13 12.01
C ASN A 346 4.84 -6.71 10.61
N ILE A 347 4.84 -5.83 9.58
CA ILE A 347 4.93 -6.22 8.16
C ILE A 347 6.26 -6.91 7.81
N ALA A 348 7.35 -6.62 8.50
CA ALA A 348 8.63 -7.28 8.29
C ALA A 348 8.62 -8.72 8.81
N LYS A 349 7.94 -8.96 9.95
CA LYS A 349 7.75 -10.34 10.46
C LYS A 349 6.93 -11.20 9.50
N LEU A 350 5.90 -10.62 8.85
CA LEU A 350 5.12 -11.33 7.84
C LEU A 350 5.98 -11.74 6.66
N LEU A 351 6.80 -10.83 6.12
CA LEU A 351 7.70 -11.11 5.01
C LEU A 351 8.71 -12.23 5.35
N VAL A 352 9.31 -12.15 6.54
CA VAL A 352 10.31 -13.15 6.96
C VAL A 352 9.65 -14.50 7.21
N ALA A 353 8.51 -14.56 7.88
CA ALA A 353 7.78 -15.80 8.13
C ALA A 353 7.31 -16.48 6.83
N ASP A 354 6.84 -15.70 5.85
CA ASP A 354 6.46 -16.22 4.54
C ASP A 354 7.65 -16.79 3.78
N ALA A 355 8.77 -16.10 3.81
CA ALA A 355 10.00 -16.54 3.19
C ALA A 355 10.56 -17.83 3.83
N CYS A 356 10.36 -18.01 5.14
CA CYS A 356 10.72 -19.23 5.87
C CYS A 356 9.70 -20.37 5.68
N GLY A 357 8.56 -20.13 5.02
CA GLY A 357 7.47 -21.12 4.95
C GLY A 357 6.72 -21.31 6.27
N GLU A 358 6.88 -20.40 7.23
CA GLU A 358 6.34 -20.52 8.60
C GLU A 358 4.93 -19.93 8.76
N MET A 359 4.26 -19.56 7.65
CA MET A 359 2.92 -18.96 7.69
C MET A 359 1.81 -20.02 7.62
N GLU A 360 1.84 -20.97 8.50
CA GLU A 360 0.75 -21.92 8.69
C GLU A 360 -0.33 -21.36 9.65
N GLY A 361 -1.49 -22.03 9.74
CA GLY A 361 -2.58 -21.65 10.62
C GLY A 361 -3.46 -20.50 10.12
N GLU A 362 -4.23 -19.93 11.05
CA GLU A 362 -5.22 -18.87 10.75
C GLU A 362 -4.59 -17.53 10.45
N ALA A 363 -5.35 -16.68 9.73
CA ALA A 363 -4.94 -15.32 9.44
C ALA A 363 -4.97 -14.44 10.69
N LEU A 364 -3.95 -13.59 10.86
CA LEU A 364 -3.96 -12.52 11.85
C LEU A 364 -4.90 -11.40 11.40
N ILE A 365 -6.09 -11.36 11.99
CA ILE A 365 -7.07 -10.30 11.72
C ILE A 365 -7.01 -9.29 12.87
N ILE A 366 -6.65 -8.04 12.55
CA ILE A 366 -6.60 -6.98 13.56
C ILE A 366 -8.02 -6.56 13.91
N ARG A 367 -8.37 -6.67 15.19
CA ARG A 367 -9.69 -6.33 15.74
C ARG A 367 -9.64 -5.20 16.76
N GLU A 368 -8.50 -5.05 17.45
CA GLU A 368 -8.34 -4.06 18.49
C GLU A 368 -8.03 -2.68 17.91
N PRO A 369 -8.69 -1.61 18.40
CA PRO A 369 -8.44 -0.26 17.91
C PRO A 369 -7.05 0.24 18.33
N SER A 370 -6.35 0.88 17.42
CA SER A 370 -5.12 1.62 17.63
C SER A 370 -5.12 2.90 16.82
N PHE A 371 -4.32 3.88 17.22
CA PHE A 371 -4.28 5.18 16.57
C PHE A 371 -2.90 5.48 15.98
N TRP A 372 -2.86 5.65 14.67
CA TRP A 372 -1.65 6.04 13.95
C TRP A 372 -1.78 7.44 13.35
N HIS A 373 -0.66 8.19 13.30
CA HIS A 373 -0.64 9.51 12.69
C HIS A 373 0.75 9.94 12.20
N THR A 374 0.78 10.91 11.27
CA THR A 374 2.00 11.57 10.78
C THR A 374 2.04 13.05 11.10
N VAL A 375 0.90 13.66 11.41
CA VAL A 375 0.75 15.09 11.73
C VAL A 375 0.47 15.30 13.20
N PRO A 376 0.65 16.54 13.72
CA PRO A 376 0.37 16.83 15.13
C PRO A 376 -1.06 16.47 15.55
N LYS A 377 -1.21 15.76 16.66
CA LYS A 377 -2.52 15.37 17.21
C LYS A 377 -3.50 16.54 17.38
N LYS A 378 -2.98 17.73 17.70
CA LYS A 378 -3.80 18.95 17.84
C LYS A 378 -4.53 19.31 16.53
N ILE A 379 -3.89 19.10 15.38
CA ILE A 379 -4.52 19.29 14.07
C ILE A 379 -5.62 18.24 13.89
N ILE A 380 -5.29 16.97 14.09
CA ILE A 380 -6.25 15.87 13.89
C ILE A 380 -7.51 16.08 14.73
N TYR A 381 -7.35 16.44 16.01
CA TYR A 381 -8.48 16.69 16.90
C TYR A 381 -9.40 17.83 16.44
N SER A 382 -8.90 18.79 15.66
CA SER A 382 -9.73 19.88 15.14
C SER A 382 -10.53 19.50 13.88
N TYR A 383 -10.19 18.37 13.24
CA TYR A 383 -10.88 17.87 12.05
C TYR A 383 -11.88 16.74 12.39
N ILE A 384 -11.70 16.03 13.50
CA ILE A 384 -12.66 15.00 13.90
C ILE A 384 -13.94 15.68 14.40
N LYS A 385 -15.02 15.54 13.62
CA LYS A 385 -16.34 16.12 13.90
C LYS A 385 -17.17 15.25 14.85
N ASP A 386 -17.02 13.92 14.76
CA ASP A 386 -17.71 12.98 15.63
C ASP A 386 -17.09 12.93 17.01
N GLU A 387 -17.90 13.26 18.05
CA GLU A 387 -17.42 13.33 19.44
C GLU A 387 -17.03 11.97 20.02
N GLU A 388 -17.67 10.88 19.56
CA GLU A 388 -17.40 9.54 20.04
C GLU A 388 -16.01 9.08 19.52
N THR A 389 -15.77 9.26 18.22
CA THR A 389 -14.46 9.03 17.61
C THR A 389 -13.37 9.86 18.27
N LEU A 390 -13.64 11.15 18.54
CA LEU A 390 -12.66 12.01 19.22
C LEU A 390 -12.34 11.52 20.64
N ARG A 391 -13.36 11.07 21.40
CA ARG A 391 -13.17 10.48 22.72
C ARG A 391 -12.36 9.19 22.65
N SER A 392 -12.67 8.30 21.71
CA SER A 392 -11.95 7.05 21.46
C SER A 392 -10.47 7.31 21.17
N VAL A 393 -10.17 8.21 20.23
CA VAL A 393 -8.79 8.58 19.85
C VAL A 393 -8.03 9.16 21.05
N LYS A 394 -8.65 10.07 21.83
CA LYS A 394 -8.02 10.63 23.05
C LYS A 394 -7.77 9.55 24.11
N ALA A 395 -8.68 8.59 24.25
CA ALA A 395 -8.51 7.46 25.18
C ALA A 395 -7.34 6.56 24.77
N LEU A 396 -7.21 6.23 23.48
CA LEU A 396 -6.07 5.46 22.93
C LEU A 396 -4.75 6.19 23.18
N VAL A 397 -4.69 7.49 22.93
CA VAL A 397 -3.50 8.31 23.20
C VAL A 397 -3.15 8.29 24.69
N LYS A 398 -4.13 8.40 25.59
CA LYS A 398 -3.92 8.33 27.04
C LYS A 398 -3.42 6.96 27.51
N LYS A 399 -3.88 5.87 26.86
CA LYS A 399 -3.43 4.49 27.14
C LYS A 399 -2.06 4.17 26.54
N GLY A 400 -1.45 5.07 25.75
CA GLY A 400 -0.20 4.81 25.04
C GLY A 400 -0.36 3.97 23.77
N ASN A 401 -1.61 3.68 23.33
CA ASN A 401 -1.88 2.95 22.09
C ASN A 401 -2.04 3.91 20.91
N SER A 402 -1.00 4.74 20.71
CA SER A 402 -0.90 5.65 19.56
C SER A 402 0.55 5.76 19.10
N ALA A 403 0.76 5.79 17.78
CA ALA A 403 2.07 5.93 17.20
C ALA A 403 2.14 7.01 16.12
N SER A 404 3.27 7.70 16.07
CA SER A 404 3.63 8.52 14.91
C SER A 404 4.73 7.85 14.10
N SER A 405 4.60 7.83 12.78
CA SER A 405 5.65 7.27 11.91
C SER A 405 7.02 7.92 12.16
N PHE A 406 7.05 9.24 12.37
CA PHE A 406 8.31 10.00 12.50
C PHE A 406 8.93 9.99 13.89
N PHE A 407 8.12 9.82 14.95
CA PHE A 407 8.62 9.84 16.32
C PHE A 407 8.99 8.43 16.78
N TYR A 408 10.14 7.97 16.31
CA TYR A 408 10.72 6.69 16.67
C TYR A 408 11.92 6.92 17.60
N GLY A 409 11.78 6.51 18.87
CA GLY A 409 12.76 6.83 19.92
C GLY A 409 14.19 6.42 19.58
N TYR A 410 14.41 5.23 19.05
CA TYR A 410 15.74 4.77 18.63
C TYR A 410 16.37 5.67 17.58
N ASP A 411 15.59 6.06 16.54
CA ASP A 411 16.10 6.87 15.41
C ASP A 411 16.35 8.33 15.81
N LEU A 412 15.67 8.82 16.87
CA LEU A 412 15.82 10.18 17.40
C LEU A 412 16.90 10.28 18.49
N CYS A 413 17.12 9.21 19.24
CA CYS A 413 18.09 9.18 20.34
C CYS A 413 19.51 9.41 19.81
N MET A 414 20.24 10.37 20.41
CA MET A 414 21.62 10.73 20.00
C MET A 414 21.75 11.09 18.50
N ASN A 415 20.66 11.58 17.87
CA ASN A 415 20.62 12.00 16.49
C ASN A 415 20.00 13.41 16.36
N PRO A 416 20.77 14.47 16.67
CA PRO A 416 20.23 15.83 16.73
C PRO A 416 19.73 16.34 15.36
N LEU A 417 20.36 15.92 14.25
CA LEU A 417 19.91 16.30 12.91
C LEU A 417 18.54 15.70 12.59
N ARG A 418 18.34 14.42 12.88
CA ARG A 418 17.06 13.75 12.71
C ARG A 418 15.98 14.36 13.61
N PHE A 419 16.32 14.62 14.86
CA PHE A 419 15.42 15.24 15.82
C PHE A 419 14.96 16.63 15.34
N ALA A 420 15.90 17.50 14.99
CA ALA A 420 15.61 18.83 14.48
C ALA A 420 14.75 18.77 13.22
N TYR A 421 15.10 17.86 12.27
CA TYR A 421 14.33 17.67 11.05
C TYR A 421 12.89 17.28 11.36
N VAL A 422 12.66 16.26 12.18
CA VAL A 422 11.31 15.75 12.52
C VAL A 422 10.48 16.82 13.21
N VAL A 423 11.06 17.59 14.15
CA VAL A 423 10.36 18.69 14.84
C VAL A 423 9.97 19.80 13.87
N ILE A 424 10.89 20.22 12.99
CA ILE A 424 10.59 21.26 11.97
C ILE A 424 9.53 20.77 11.00
N HIS A 425 9.67 19.53 10.51
CA HIS A 425 8.70 18.91 9.60
C HIS A 425 7.30 18.86 10.24
N ASN A 426 7.21 18.41 11.48
CA ASN A 426 5.96 18.33 12.22
C ASN A 426 5.30 19.72 12.42
N ARG A 427 6.10 20.75 12.71
CA ARG A 427 5.60 22.14 12.86
C ARG A 427 5.07 22.73 11.53
N ARG A 428 5.63 22.33 10.39
CA ARG A 428 5.17 22.81 9.07
C ARG A 428 3.72 22.43 8.78
N TYR A 429 3.20 21.35 9.36
CA TYR A 429 1.81 20.94 9.19
C TYR A 429 0.81 21.98 9.73
N PHE A 430 1.12 22.71 10.80
CA PHE A 430 0.25 23.79 11.28
C PHE A 430 0.07 24.90 10.22
N LYS A 431 1.12 25.20 9.44
CA LYS A 431 1.01 26.14 8.34
C LYS A 431 0.24 25.55 7.15
N LYS A 432 0.51 24.28 6.81
CA LYS A 432 -0.15 23.57 5.70
C LYS A 432 -1.67 23.53 5.90
N TYR A 433 -2.16 23.04 7.04
CA TYR A 433 -3.58 22.95 7.34
C TYR A 433 -4.27 24.32 7.61
N LYS A 434 -3.51 25.36 7.81
CA LYS A 434 -4.04 26.74 7.83
C LYS A 434 -4.25 27.30 6.41
N LEU A 435 -3.40 26.89 5.45
CA LEU A 435 -3.46 27.33 4.06
C LEU A 435 -4.43 26.48 3.22
N TYR A 436 -4.57 25.21 3.59
CA TYR A 436 -5.42 24.22 2.94
C TYR A 436 -6.27 23.56 4.03
N PRO A 437 -7.37 24.23 4.46
CA PRO A 437 -8.24 23.76 5.53
C PRO A 437 -9.10 22.56 5.12
#